data_e46b98edc774e15949174b0be5621fbd
#
_entry.id   e46b98edc774e15949174b0be5621fbd
#
_cell.length_a   1.000
_cell.length_b   1.000
_cell.length_c   1.000
_cell.angle_alpha   90.00
_cell.angle_beta   90.00
_cell.angle_gamma   90.00
#
_symmetry.space_group_name_H-M   'P 1'
#
loop_
_entity.id
_entity.type
_entity.pdbx_description
1 polymer ?
#
loop_
_entity_poly.entity_id
_entity_poly.type
_entity_poly.pdbx_seq_one_letter_code
_entity_poly.pdbx_strand_id
1 'polypeptide(L)'
;NKWTSATAYIAKRKSIDVIAFRGTESGLDVLTDINVIPVPYAGRLCHGGFVLQHASIWQQILEHLDPRKRTLFTGHSLGGALAELSAAKTWKQHKNINLVCWGKPNCFFKGFKQPMDLDYQISCVNGSDEVARRPRLLYGPSSSQTMLYFANNGTNVVDPGKLFRKVDRGGLKDRITDHKMAGYTERLEQYLEERKVAAKKVTDLRKKDKDDLETIADELEAS
;
A
#
# COMPACT_ATOMS: atom_id res chain seq x y z
N ASN A 1 15.44 17.92 -0.15
CA ASN A 1 15.24 19.28 -0.64
C ASN A 1 14.97 20.21 0.55
N LYS A 2 15.69 21.32 0.65
CA LYS A 2 15.60 22.27 1.79
C LYS A 2 14.21 22.93 1.91
N TRP A 3 13.45 22.99 0.84
CA TRP A 3 12.16 23.68 0.79
C TRP A 3 10.95 22.78 1.09
N THR A 4 11.07 21.49 0.85
CA THR A 4 9.93 20.55 0.96
C THR A 4 10.19 19.41 1.93
N SER A 5 11.40 19.25 2.45
CA SER A 5 11.86 18.10 3.28
C SER A 5 11.56 16.73 2.68
N ALA A 6 11.12 16.65 1.42
CA ALA A 6 10.85 15.40 0.76
C ALA A 6 12.13 14.56 0.62
N THR A 7 12.07 13.30 1.03
CA THR A 7 13.20 12.37 1.08
C THR A 7 12.77 11.00 0.59
N ALA A 8 13.62 10.36 -0.19
CA ALA A 8 13.45 8.96 -0.59
C ALA A 8 14.74 8.17 -0.36
N TYR A 9 14.60 6.91 -0.03
CA TYR A 9 15.66 5.93 0.07
C TYR A 9 15.56 4.97 -1.11
N ILE A 10 16.71 4.68 -1.73
CA ILE A 10 16.77 3.81 -2.91
C ILE A 10 17.62 2.60 -2.59
N ALA A 11 17.03 1.41 -2.63
CA ALA A 11 17.72 0.14 -2.47
C ALA A 11 17.70 -0.61 -3.80
N LYS A 12 18.90 -0.79 -4.38
CA LYS A 12 19.08 -1.52 -5.64
C LYS A 12 19.38 -2.99 -5.37
N ARG A 13 18.60 -3.88 -5.98
CA ARG A 13 18.78 -5.32 -5.95
C ARG A 13 18.90 -5.87 -7.37
N LYS A 14 19.28 -7.16 -7.48
CA LYS A 14 19.51 -7.79 -8.78
C LYS A 14 18.27 -7.78 -9.68
N SER A 15 17.10 -8.06 -9.12
CA SER A 15 15.84 -8.22 -9.86
C SER A 15 14.80 -7.11 -9.59
N ILE A 16 15.00 -6.27 -8.57
CA ILE A 16 14.06 -5.25 -8.16
C ILE A 16 14.77 -4.05 -7.55
N ASP A 17 14.35 -2.86 -7.92
CA ASP A 17 14.73 -1.63 -7.25
C ASP A 17 13.59 -1.19 -6.33
N VAL A 18 13.91 -0.83 -5.08
CA VAL A 18 12.94 -0.37 -4.09
C VAL A 18 13.17 1.11 -3.82
N ILE A 19 12.13 1.91 -3.98
CA ILE A 19 12.14 3.35 -3.70
C ILE A 19 11.14 3.63 -2.58
N ALA A 20 11.67 3.91 -1.40
CA ALA A 20 10.90 4.14 -0.19
C ALA A 20 10.89 5.63 0.17
N PHE A 21 9.70 6.25 0.14
CA PHE A 21 9.52 7.65 0.50
C PHE A 21 9.31 7.80 2.00
N ARG A 22 10.06 8.73 2.59
CA ARG A 22 9.88 9.10 3.99
C ARG A 22 8.55 9.86 4.17
N GLY A 23 7.79 9.50 5.19
CA GLY A 23 6.68 10.30 5.70
C GLY A 23 7.16 11.44 6.61
N THR A 24 6.23 12.25 7.10
CA THR A 24 6.48 13.27 8.13
C THR A 24 6.14 12.74 9.51
N GLU A 25 6.86 13.17 10.53
CA GLU A 25 6.64 12.75 11.92
C GLU A 25 5.34 13.34 12.49
N SER A 26 4.91 14.49 12.00
CA SER A 26 3.71 15.23 12.43
C SER A 26 2.41 14.82 11.70
N GLY A 27 2.35 13.65 11.16
CA GLY A 27 1.28 12.99 10.38
C GLY A 27 -0.06 13.72 10.16
N LEU A 28 -0.79 14.08 11.20
CA LEU A 28 -2.09 14.75 11.08
C LEU A 28 -1.98 16.25 10.82
N ASP A 29 -1.03 16.93 11.42
CA ASP A 29 -0.89 18.40 11.32
C ASP A 29 -0.50 18.80 9.90
N VAL A 30 0.35 18.01 9.26
CA VAL A 30 0.76 18.24 7.86
C VAL A 30 -0.39 18.09 6.87
N LEU A 31 -1.38 17.25 7.16
CA LEU A 31 -2.54 17.07 6.28
C LEU A 31 -3.56 18.20 6.35
N THR A 32 -3.58 18.95 7.46
CA THR A 32 -4.47 20.11 7.64
C THR A 32 -3.92 21.38 7.00
N ASP A 33 -2.61 21.52 6.92
CA ASP A 33 -1.93 22.75 6.49
C ASP A 33 -1.44 22.70 5.02
N ILE A 34 -1.47 21.54 4.38
CA ILE A 34 -1.03 21.41 3.00
C ILE A 34 -2.12 21.88 2.03
N ASN A 35 -1.71 22.64 1.02
CA ASN A 35 -2.56 23.12 -0.07
C ASN A 35 -3.39 22.00 -0.68
N VAL A 36 -4.70 22.00 -0.42
CA VAL A 36 -5.66 21.00 -0.89
C VAL A 36 -6.21 21.26 -2.30
N ILE A 37 -5.72 22.30 -3.00
CA ILE A 37 -6.16 22.65 -4.34
C ILE A 37 -5.78 21.53 -5.30
N PRO A 38 -6.72 21.01 -6.12
CA PRO A 38 -6.41 20.03 -7.15
C PRO A 38 -5.55 20.64 -8.26
N VAL A 39 -4.46 19.97 -8.60
CA VAL A 39 -3.59 20.36 -9.71
C VAL A 39 -3.42 19.22 -10.72
N PRO A 40 -3.29 19.50 -12.02
CA PRO A 40 -2.98 18.48 -13.02
C PRO A 40 -1.58 17.89 -12.79
N TYR A 41 -1.51 16.57 -12.63
CA TYR A 41 -0.24 15.87 -12.48
C TYR A 41 -0.35 14.41 -12.94
N ALA A 42 0.64 13.91 -13.69
CA ALA A 42 0.65 12.53 -14.19
C ALA A 42 -0.64 12.12 -14.93
N GLY A 43 -1.25 13.05 -15.69
CA GLY A 43 -2.50 12.81 -16.40
C GLY A 43 -3.74 12.73 -15.50
N ARG A 44 -3.67 13.25 -14.27
CA ARG A 44 -4.75 13.20 -13.25
C ARG A 44 -4.86 14.55 -12.55
N LEU A 45 -5.98 14.77 -11.84
CA LEU A 45 -6.07 15.81 -10.83
C LEU A 45 -5.62 15.25 -9.49
N CYS A 46 -4.58 15.85 -8.92
CA CYS A 46 -3.90 15.40 -7.72
C CYS A 46 -3.89 16.48 -6.66
N HIS A 47 -3.70 16.10 -5.41
CA HIS A 47 -3.55 17.00 -4.28
C HIS A 47 -2.29 17.85 -4.42
N GLY A 48 -2.45 19.19 -4.53
CA GLY A 48 -1.37 20.12 -4.89
C GLY A 48 -0.18 20.09 -3.94
N GLY A 49 -0.42 19.99 -2.63
CA GLY A 49 0.66 19.90 -1.65
C GLY A 49 1.51 18.63 -1.79
N PHE A 50 0.91 17.49 -2.12
CA PHE A 50 1.67 16.26 -2.39
C PHE A 50 2.43 16.36 -3.70
N VAL A 51 1.83 16.97 -4.73
CA VAL A 51 2.48 17.22 -6.02
C VAL A 51 3.71 18.10 -5.84
N LEU A 52 3.62 19.18 -5.07
CA LEU A 52 4.75 20.07 -4.81
C LEU A 52 5.93 19.32 -4.18
N GLN A 53 5.66 18.52 -3.17
CA GLN A 53 6.68 17.71 -2.51
C GLN A 53 7.28 16.66 -3.44
N HIS A 54 6.44 15.93 -4.17
CA HIS A 54 6.89 14.94 -5.14
C HIS A 54 7.74 15.56 -6.25
N ALA A 55 7.28 16.64 -6.85
CA ALA A 55 7.98 17.33 -7.93
C ALA A 55 9.39 17.80 -7.52
N SER A 56 9.57 18.17 -6.24
CA SER A 56 10.85 18.66 -5.73
C SER A 56 11.98 17.62 -5.74
N ILE A 57 11.65 16.31 -5.74
CA ILE A 57 12.64 15.22 -5.74
C ILE A 57 12.52 14.30 -6.96
N TRP A 58 11.49 14.53 -7.80
CA TRP A 58 11.17 13.60 -8.90
C TRP A 58 12.31 13.41 -9.88
N GLN A 59 13.00 14.49 -10.27
CA GLN A 59 14.11 14.40 -11.22
C GLN A 59 15.23 13.49 -10.70
N GLN A 60 15.57 13.61 -9.43
CA GLN A 60 16.58 12.77 -8.78
C GLN A 60 16.15 11.29 -8.74
N ILE A 61 14.86 11.03 -8.51
CA ILE A 61 14.34 9.65 -8.53
C ILE A 61 14.41 9.06 -9.94
N LEU A 62 14.05 9.85 -10.95
CA LEU A 62 14.05 9.41 -12.34
C LEU A 62 15.43 8.94 -12.81
N GLU A 63 16.52 9.59 -12.36
CA GLU A 63 17.91 9.22 -12.66
C GLU A 63 18.29 7.82 -12.13
N HIS A 64 17.53 7.31 -11.16
CA HIS A 64 17.78 6.00 -10.55
C HIS A 64 16.86 4.88 -11.05
N LEU A 65 15.86 5.19 -11.90
CA LEU A 65 14.95 4.21 -12.45
C LEU A 65 15.60 3.46 -13.64
N ASP A 66 15.56 2.13 -13.59
CA ASP A 66 15.90 1.27 -14.73
C ASP A 66 14.62 0.65 -15.30
N PRO A 67 14.19 1.02 -16.52
CA PRO A 67 12.94 0.52 -17.10
C PRO A 67 12.94 -0.98 -17.37
N ARG A 68 14.09 -1.64 -17.32
CA ARG A 68 14.25 -3.09 -17.54
C ARG A 68 14.06 -3.88 -16.25
N LYS A 69 14.11 -3.20 -15.11
CA LYS A 69 13.97 -3.81 -13.78
C LYS A 69 12.55 -3.62 -13.23
N ARG A 70 12.16 -4.54 -12.38
CA ARG A 70 11.00 -4.37 -11.53
C ARG A 70 11.24 -3.24 -10.54
N THR A 71 10.27 -2.34 -10.36
CA THR A 71 10.37 -1.23 -9.40
C THR A 71 9.22 -1.32 -8.38
N LEU A 72 9.57 -1.27 -7.10
CA LEU A 72 8.61 -1.12 -6.00
C LEU A 72 8.68 0.29 -5.46
N PHE A 73 7.61 1.04 -5.59
CA PHE A 73 7.40 2.28 -4.84
C PHE A 73 6.68 1.97 -3.53
N THR A 74 7.18 2.52 -2.44
CA THR A 74 6.58 2.32 -1.12
C THR A 74 6.75 3.55 -0.23
N GLY A 75 5.91 3.67 0.79
CA GLY A 75 6.01 4.72 1.79
C GLY A 75 4.87 4.70 2.78
N HIS A 76 5.11 5.30 3.93
CA HIS A 76 4.14 5.48 5.00
C HIS A 76 3.63 6.93 5.02
N SER A 77 2.36 7.13 5.37
CA SER A 77 1.78 8.48 5.51
C SER A 77 1.96 9.32 4.23
N LEU A 78 2.48 10.54 4.35
CA LEU A 78 2.87 11.38 3.21
C LEU A 78 3.77 10.64 2.22
N GLY A 79 4.72 9.82 2.69
CA GLY A 79 5.59 9.02 1.82
C GLY A 79 4.83 8.04 0.95
N GLY A 80 3.71 7.49 1.44
CA GLY A 80 2.79 6.67 0.64
C GLY A 80 2.11 7.45 -0.49
N ALA A 81 1.76 8.72 -0.24
CA ALA A 81 1.23 9.60 -1.27
C ALA A 81 2.28 9.89 -2.37
N LEU A 82 3.53 10.15 -1.98
CA LEU A 82 4.63 10.37 -2.93
C LEU A 82 4.94 9.10 -3.75
N ALA A 83 4.89 7.93 -3.12
CA ALA A 83 5.02 6.64 -3.79
C ALA A 83 3.92 6.43 -4.86
N GLU A 84 2.67 6.75 -4.53
CA GLU A 84 1.54 6.63 -5.47
C GLU A 84 1.66 7.62 -6.63
N LEU A 85 2.12 8.85 -6.40
CA LEU A 85 2.41 9.82 -7.46
C LEU A 85 3.55 9.36 -8.37
N SER A 86 4.59 8.71 -7.81
CA SER A 86 5.68 8.12 -8.59
C SER A 86 5.19 7.01 -9.51
N ALA A 87 4.38 6.08 -8.99
CA ALA A 87 3.75 5.04 -9.79
C ALA A 87 2.89 5.65 -10.91
N ALA A 88 2.12 6.69 -10.60
CA ALA A 88 1.30 7.38 -11.60
C ALA A 88 2.12 8.08 -12.71
N LYS A 89 3.34 8.49 -12.42
CA LYS A 89 4.27 9.09 -13.41
C LYS A 89 4.93 8.06 -14.30
N THR A 90 5.16 6.85 -13.79
CA THR A 90 6.04 5.85 -14.44
C THR A 90 5.30 4.73 -15.16
N TRP A 91 4.12 4.32 -14.72
CA TRP A 91 3.45 3.09 -15.17
C TRP A 91 3.23 2.97 -16.70
N LYS A 92 3.12 4.09 -17.40
CA LYS A 92 2.96 4.07 -18.87
C LYS A 92 4.27 3.84 -19.63
N GLN A 93 5.39 4.18 -19.01
CA GLN A 93 6.72 4.16 -19.63
C GLN A 93 7.59 2.99 -19.16
N HIS A 94 7.28 2.48 -17.95
CA HIS A 94 8.01 1.38 -17.33
C HIS A 94 7.05 0.22 -17.07
N LYS A 95 7.43 -0.96 -17.50
CA LYS A 95 6.75 -2.21 -17.12
C LYS A 95 7.19 -2.65 -15.74
N ASN A 96 6.41 -3.51 -15.09
CA ASN A 96 6.73 -4.10 -13.79
C ASN A 96 6.83 -3.08 -12.64
N ILE A 97 5.95 -2.09 -12.62
CA ILE A 97 5.80 -1.15 -11.50
C ILE A 97 4.88 -1.76 -10.45
N ASN A 98 5.32 -1.70 -9.21
CA ASN A 98 4.61 -2.18 -8.04
C ASN A 98 4.45 -1.06 -7.03
N LEU A 99 3.35 -1.07 -6.28
CA LEU A 99 3.05 -0.05 -5.29
C LEU A 99 2.54 -0.69 -4.00
N VAL A 100 3.20 -0.40 -2.88
CA VAL A 100 2.73 -0.78 -1.54
C VAL A 100 2.78 0.45 -0.63
N CYS A 101 1.63 0.88 -0.13
CA CYS A 101 1.50 2.05 0.72
C CYS A 101 0.94 1.69 2.09
N TRP A 102 1.39 2.42 3.11
CA TRP A 102 1.04 2.22 4.52
C TRP A 102 0.39 3.49 5.06
N GLY A 103 -0.86 3.43 5.49
CA GLY A 103 -1.55 4.60 6.06
C GLY A 103 -1.55 5.84 5.16
N LYS A 104 -1.51 5.67 3.84
CA LYS A 104 -1.38 6.81 2.93
C LYS A 104 -2.67 7.63 2.84
N PRO A 105 -2.57 8.97 2.78
CA PRO A 105 -3.72 9.83 2.49
C PRO A 105 -4.19 9.70 1.03
N ASN A 106 -5.39 10.19 0.76
CA ASN A 106 -5.98 10.20 -0.57
C ASN A 106 -5.29 11.25 -1.47
N CYS A 107 -4.68 10.81 -2.56
CA CYS A 107 -3.94 11.67 -3.49
C CYS A 107 -4.78 12.19 -4.66
N PHE A 108 -5.71 11.37 -5.18
CA PHE A 108 -6.39 11.63 -6.44
C PHE A 108 -7.78 12.20 -6.25
N PHE A 109 -8.15 13.13 -7.14
CA PHE A 109 -9.47 13.70 -7.19
C PHE A 109 -10.52 12.63 -7.55
N LYS A 110 -11.65 12.58 -6.83
CA LYS A 110 -12.66 11.51 -6.95
C LYS A 110 -13.29 11.36 -8.32
N GLY A 111 -13.43 12.44 -9.08
CA GLY A 111 -14.01 12.43 -10.42
C GLY A 111 -13.09 11.83 -11.48
N PHE A 112 -11.84 11.58 -11.17
CA PHE A 112 -10.82 11.13 -12.13
C PHE A 112 -10.45 9.66 -11.85
N LYS A 113 -11.22 8.76 -12.45
CA LYS A 113 -11.05 7.30 -12.28
C LYS A 113 -10.24 6.70 -13.43
N GLN A 114 -8.97 7.02 -13.54
CA GLN A 114 -8.10 6.30 -14.46
C GLN A 114 -7.30 5.24 -13.67
N PRO A 115 -7.58 3.94 -13.85
CA PRO A 115 -6.80 2.90 -13.20
C PRO A 115 -5.35 2.97 -13.68
N MET A 116 -4.40 2.62 -12.81
CA MET A 116 -3.02 2.34 -13.18
C MET A 116 -2.89 0.85 -13.43
N ASP A 117 -2.30 0.47 -14.54
CA ASP A 117 -1.97 -0.92 -14.83
C ASP A 117 -0.61 -1.23 -14.19
N LEU A 118 -0.68 -1.71 -12.96
CA LEU A 118 0.48 -2.11 -12.15
C LEU A 118 0.41 -3.62 -11.91
N ASP A 119 1.57 -4.27 -11.73
CA ASP A 119 1.61 -5.69 -11.39
C ASP A 119 0.82 -5.96 -10.09
N TYR A 120 1.02 -5.09 -9.08
CA TYR A 120 0.14 -5.00 -7.92
C TYR A 120 0.15 -3.61 -7.31
N GLN A 121 -0.97 -3.24 -6.71
CA GLN A 121 -1.16 -1.99 -6.00
C GLN A 121 -1.88 -2.26 -4.67
N ILE A 122 -1.15 -2.19 -3.57
CA ILE A 122 -1.66 -2.51 -2.23
C ILE A 122 -1.63 -1.26 -1.35
N SER A 123 -2.73 -1.01 -0.65
CA SER A 123 -2.83 -0.02 0.41
C SER A 123 -3.13 -0.69 1.72
N CYS A 124 -2.19 -0.65 2.64
CA CYS A 124 -2.40 -1.13 4.00
C CYS A 124 -3.03 -0.04 4.85
N VAL A 125 -4.11 -0.35 5.52
CA VAL A 125 -4.84 0.57 6.40
C VAL A 125 -5.06 -0.10 7.75
N ASN A 126 -4.52 0.49 8.81
CA ASN A 126 -4.65 -0.02 10.16
C ASN A 126 -5.88 0.59 10.84
N GLY A 127 -6.79 -0.24 11.31
CA GLY A 127 -7.94 0.09 12.14
C GLY A 127 -8.61 1.42 11.86
N SER A 128 -8.47 2.33 12.79
CA SER A 128 -9.06 3.67 12.76
C SER A 128 -8.16 4.76 12.18
N ASP A 129 -7.07 4.39 11.51
CA ASP A 129 -6.13 5.38 10.92
C ASP A 129 -6.87 6.47 10.14
N GLU A 130 -6.89 7.67 10.70
CA GLU A 130 -7.61 8.81 10.14
C GLU A 130 -6.86 9.43 8.96
N VAL A 131 -5.53 9.31 8.89
CA VAL A 131 -4.71 9.79 7.78
C VAL A 131 -5.06 9.05 6.50
N ALA A 132 -5.16 7.72 6.56
CA ALA A 132 -5.51 6.89 5.42
C ALA A 132 -6.92 7.17 4.85
N ARG A 133 -7.72 7.95 5.57
CA ARG A 133 -9.10 8.33 5.19
C ARG A 133 -9.22 9.77 4.70
N ARG A 134 -8.16 10.58 4.77
CA ARG A 134 -8.16 12.01 4.44
C ARG A 134 -7.29 12.34 3.23
N PRO A 135 -7.49 13.50 2.61
CA PRO A 135 -8.70 14.32 2.69
C PRO A 135 -9.90 13.62 2.04
N ARG A 136 -11.14 13.87 2.54
CA ARG A 136 -12.33 13.11 2.09
C ARG A 136 -13.18 13.85 1.07
N LEU A 137 -13.20 15.18 1.12
CA LEU A 137 -14.19 15.97 0.38
C LEU A 137 -14.00 15.80 -1.12
N LEU A 138 -12.84 16.13 -1.63
CA LEU A 138 -12.51 16.15 -3.06
C LEU A 138 -11.73 14.90 -3.50
N TYR A 139 -11.05 14.20 -2.58
CA TYR A 139 -10.10 13.15 -2.86
C TYR A 139 -10.61 11.77 -2.39
N GLY A 140 -10.11 10.73 -3.02
CA GLY A 140 -10.45 9.35 -2.72
C GLY A 140 -9.29 8.39 -2.97
N PRO A 141 -9.47 7.11 -2.59
CA PRO A 141 -8.50 6.07 -2.92
C PRO A 141 -8.43 5.86 -4.43
N SER A 142 -7.30 5.36 -4.92
CA SER A 142 -7.16 4.91 -6.31
C SER A 142 -8.15 3.78 -6.61
N SER A 143 -8.75 3.79 -7.80
CA SER A 143 -9.76 2.81 -8.20
C SER A 143 -9.20 1.41 -8.47
N SER A 144 -7.88 1.30 -8.69
CA SER A 144 -7.18 0.03 -8.98
C SER A 144 -6.48 -0.58 -7.76
N GLN A 145 -6.63 0.03 -6.59
CA GLN A 145 -5.90 -0.34 -5.40
C GLN A 145 -6.63 -1.41 -4.59
N THR A 146 -5.96 -2.53 -4.32
CA THR A 146 -6.37 -3.50 -3.30
C THR A 146 -6.08 -2.96 -1.91
N MET A 147 -7.06 -2.94 -1.04
CA MET A 147 -6.90 -2.52 0.35
C MET A 147 -6.69 -3.74 1.25
N LEU A 148 -5.54 -3.79 1.94
CA LEU A 148 -5.34 -4.69 3.07
C LEU A 148 -5.66 -3.93 4.35
N TYR A 149 -6.76 -4.30 5.00
CA TYR A 149 -7.27 -3.63 6.18
C TYR A 149 -7.04 -4.47 7.44
N PHE A 150 -6.34 -3.90 8.40
CA PHE A 150 -6.10 -4.49 9.71
C PHE A 150 -7.16 -3.97 10.68
N ALA A 151 -8.20 -4.77 10.95
CA ALA A 151 -9.32 -4.35 11.78
C ALA A 151 -8.96 -4.28 13.27
N ASN A 152 -9.70 -3.46 14.03
CA ASN A 152 -9.46 -3.25 15.47
C ASN A 152 -9.66 -4.52 16.31
N ASN A 153 -10.47 -5.46 15.82
CA ASN A 153 -10.70 -6.76 16.46
C ASN A 153 -9.60 -7.80 16.15
N GLY A 154 -8.52 -7.41 15.47
CA GLY A 154 -7.42 -8.30 15.12
C GLY A 154 -7.58 -9.05 13.80
N THR A 155 -8.74 -8.95 13.13
CA THR A 155 -8.91 -9.61 11.82
C THR A 155 -8.30 -8.81 10.67
N ASN A 156 -7.90 -9.52 9.62
CA ASN A 156 -7.34 -8.92 8.41
C ASN A 156 -8.33 -9.10 7.26
N VAL A 157 -8.73 -8.00 6.61
CA VAL A 157 -9.77 -8.00 5.57
C VAL A 157 -9.23 -7.38 4.30
N VAL A 158 -9.41 -8.09 3.18
CA VAL A 158 -9.08 -7.55 1.85
C VAL A 158 -10.30 -6.83 1.29
N ASP A 159 -10.12 -5.61 0.83
CA ASP A 159 -11.15 -4.74 0.24
C ASP A 159 -12.44 -4.63 1.06
N PRO A 160 -12.35 -4.28 2.36
CA PRO A 160 -13.53 -4.16 3.21
C PRO A 160 -14.49 -3.09 2.69
N GLY A 161 -15.78 -3.41 2.68
CA GLY A 161 -16.82 -2.47 2.31
C GLY A 161 -16.83 -1.21 3.18
N LYS A 162 -17.41 -0.12 2.66
CA LYS A 162 -17.50 1.17 3.39
C LYS A 162 -18.18 1.04 4.74
N LEU A 163 -19.21 0.19 4.82
CA LEU A 163 -19.96 -0.03 6.06
C LEU A 163 -19.09 -0.69 7.13
N PHE A 164 -18.35 -1.75 6.77
CA PHE A 164 -17.41 -2.43 7.68
C PHE A 164 -16.43 -1.41 8.29
N ARG A 165 -15.73 -0.63 7.46
CA ARG A 165 -14.78 0.39 7.91
C ARG A 165 -15.41 1.52 8.73
N LYS A 166 -16.72 1.76 8.58
CA LYS A 166 -17.45 2.75 9.38
C LYS A 166 -17.78 2.22 10.77
N VAL A 167 -18.10 0.94 10.87
CA VAL A 167 -18.43 0.26 12.13
C VAL A 167 -17.16 -0.02 12.94
N ASP A 168 -16.05 -0.42 12.27
CA ASP A 168 -14.76 -0.74 12.89
C ASP A 168 -13.97 0.54 13.28
N ARG A 169 -14.64 1.56 13.79
CA ARG A 169 -13.99 2.80 14.25
C ARG A 169 -13.69 2.72 15.74
N GLY A 170 -12.40 2.78 16.08
CA GLY A 170 -11.94 2.97 17.45
C GLY A 170 -12.16 4.40 17.97
N GLY A 171 -11.72 4.65 19.19
CA GLY A 171 -11.76 5.94 19.86
C GLY A 171 -10.86 7.00 19.19
N LEU A 172 -10.90 8.23 19.70
CA LEU A 172 -10.08 9.35 19.19
C LEU A 172 -8.58 9.08 19.34
N LYS A 173 -8.17 8.40 20.43
CA LYS A 173 -6.76 8.03 20.65
C LYS A 173 -6.27 7.02 19.62
N ASP A 174 -7.10 6.05 19.27
CA ASP A 174 -6.77 4.99 18.31
C ASP A 174 -6.51 5.56 16.92
N ARG A 175 -7.22 6.64 16.53
CA ARG A 175 -7.07 7.29 15.22
C ARG A 175 -5.67 7.83 14.94
N ILE A 176 -4.95 8.25 15.97
CA ILE A 176 -3.57 8.75 15.89
C ILE A 176 -2.58 7.60 16.07
N THR A 177 -2.87 6.71 17.02
CA THR A 177 -2.00 5.57 17.34
C THR A 177 -1.92 4.59 16.18
N ASP A 178 -3.06 4.31 15.54
CA ASP A 178 -3.17 3.41 14.39
C ASP A 178 -2.40 3.92 13.15
N HIS A 179 -2.09 5.21 13.12
CA HIS A 179 -1.28 5.79 12.06
C HIS A 179 0.23 5.53 12.20
N LYS A 180 0.71 5.10 13.36
CA LYS A 180 2.15 4.88 13.57
C LYS A 180 2.65 3.68 12.78
N MET A 181 3.81 3.82 12.12
CA MET A 181 4.41 2.75 11.31
C MET A 181 4.68 1.47 12.13
N ALA A 182 5.01 1.59 13.42
CA ALA A 182 5.21 0.44 14.29
C ALA A 182 3.97 -0.47 14.35
N GLY A 183 2.76 0.11 14.44
CA GLY A 183 1.52 -0.66 14.41
C GLY A 183 1.30 -1.38 13.07
N TYR A 184 1.67 -0.77 11.95
CA TYR A 184 1.62 -1.42 10.64
C TYR A 184 2.58 -2.59 10.54
N THR A 185 3.80 -2.45 11.07
CA THR A 185 4.82 -3.50 11.06
C THR A 185 4.34 -4.71 11.88
N GLU A 186 3.88 -4.50 13.11
CA GLU A 186 3.36 -5.55 13.98
C GLU A 186 2.20 -6.31 13.34
N ARG A 187 1.21 -5.60 12.78
CA ARG A 187 0.06 -6.21 12.11
C ARG A 187 0.44 -6.99 10.86
N LEU A 188 1.41 -6.49 10.09
CA LEU A 188 1.91 -7.21 8.92
C LEU A 188 2.63 -8.50 9.31
N GLU A 189 3.50 -8.45 10.32
CA GLU A 189 4.22 -9.62 10.83
C GLU A 189 3.24 -10.70 11.30
N GLN A 190 2.23 -10.33 12.07
CA GLN A 190 1.15 -11.23 12.50
C GLN A 190 0.41 -11.84 11.28
N TYR A 191 0.02 -11.02 10.31
CA TYR A 191 -0.66 -11.47 9.09
C TYR A 191 0.18 -12.47 8.29
N LEU A 192 1.47 -12.20 8.13
CA LEU A 192 2.37 -13.08 7.40
C LEU A 192 2.57 -14.42 8.13
N GLU A 193 2.63 -14.41 9.46
CA GLU A 193 2.77 -15.63 10.25
C GLU A 193 1.51 -16.50 10.15
N GLU A 194 0.33 -15.91 10.28
CA GLU A 194 -0.96 -16.60 10.08
C GLU A 194 -1.03 -17.25 8.68
N ARG A 195 -0.55 -16.56 7.64
CA ARG A 195 -0.52 -17.09 6.27
C ARG A 195 0.47 -18.24 6.10
N LYS A 196 1.63 -18.18 6.76
CA LYS A 196 2.59 -19.30 6.76
C LYS A 196 2.00 -20.55 7.42
N VAL A 197 1.38 -20.38 8.60
CA VAL A 197 0.70 -21.48 9.30
C VAL A 197 -0.41 -22.08 8.44
N ALA A 198 -1.25 -21.24 7.83
CA ALA A 198 -2.32 -21.72 6.95
C ALA A 198 -1.77 -22.45 5.72
N ALA A 199 -0.72 -21.93 5.09
CA ALA A 199 -0.08 -22.57 3.92
C ALA A 199 0.52 -23.93 4.30
N LYS A 200 1.18 -24.04 5.46
CA LYS A 200 1.70 -25.33 5.97
C LYS A 200 0.58 -26.34 6.17
N LYS A 201 -0.52 -25.92 6.83
CA LYS A 201 -1.68 -26.80 7.04
C LYS A 201 -2.27 -27.34 5.75
N VAL A 202 -2.39 -26.50 4.72
CA VAL A 202 -2.86 -26.94 3.38
C VAL A 202 -1.90 -27.94 2.76
N THR A 203 -0.59 -27.73 2.89
CA THR A 203 0.42 -28.66 2.37
C THR A 203 0.36 -30.01 3.09
N ASP A 204 0.23 -29.99 4.41
CA ASP A 204 0.11 -31.20 5.22
C ASP A 204 -1.17 -32.00 4.90
N LEU A 205 -2.30 -31.31 4.68
CA LEU A 205 -3.55 -31.95 4.25
C LEU A 205 -3.40 -32.61 2.85
N ARG A 206 -2.81 -31.90 1.89
CA ARG A 206 -2.58 -32.45 0.55
C ARG A 206 -1.66 -33.66 0.56
N LYS A 207 -0.66 -33.67 1.43
CA LYS A 207 0.22 -34.83 1.60
C LYS A 207 -0.55 -36.01 2.18
N LYS A 208 -1.35 -35.79 3.21
CA LYS A 208 -2.19 -36.81 3.82
C LYS A 208 -3.16 -37.42 2.81
N ASP A 209 -3.88 -36.60 2.04
CA ASP A 209 -4.81 -37.06 0.99
C ASP A 209 -4.09 -37.94 -0.05
N LYS A 210 -2.84 -37.61 -0.40
CA LYS A 210 -2.02 -38.38 -1.34
C LYS A 210 -1.62 -39.75 -0.73
N ASP A 211 -1.15 -39.75 0.52
CA ASP A 211 -0.77 -40.96 1.23
C ASP A 211 -1.98 -41.89 1.41
N ASP A 212 -3.18 -41.36 1.72
CA ASP A 212 -4.42 -42.12 1.82
C ASP A 212 -4.83 -42.71 0.46
N LEU A 213 -4.66 -42.00 -0.65
CA LEU A 213 -4.95 -42.52 -2.01
C LEU A 213 -3.96 -43.61 -2.45
N GLU A 214 -2.68 -43.46 -2.14
CA GLU A 214 -1.66 -44.48 -2.40
C GLU A 214 -1.98 -45.77 -1.62
N THR A 215 -2.38 -45.68 -0.37
CA THR A 215 -2.78 -46.83 0.45
C THR A 215 -3.98 -47.56 -0.13
N ILE A 216 -5.01 -46.83 -0.60
CA ILE A 216 -6.20 -47.42 -1.25
C ILE A 216 -5.82 -48.12 -2.55
N ALA A 217 -4.91 -47.53 -3.35
CA ALA A 217 -4.45 -48.14 -4.60
C ALA A 217 -3.72 -49.47 -4.34
N ASP A 218 -2.83 -49.50 -3.34
CA ASP A 218 -2.09 -50.71 -2.96
C ASP A 218 -3.03 -51.82 -2.47
N GLU A 219 -4.08 -51.46 -1.70
CA GLU A 219 -5.11 -52.41 -1.25
C GLU A 219 -5.93 -53.00 -2.43
N LEU A 220 -6.21 -52.19 -3.45
CA LEU A 220 -6.94 -52.62 -4.64
C LEU A 220 -6.08 -53.50 -5.58
N GLU A 221 -4.76 -53.27 -5.63
CA GLU A 221 -3.86 -54.15 -6.41
C GLU A 221 -3.58 -55.48 -5.73
N ALA A 222 -3.75 -55.57 -4.40
CA ALA A 222 -3.53 -56.77 -3.61
C ALA A 222 -4.78 -57.71 -3.52
N SER A 223 -5.93 -57.24 -4.01
CA SER A 223 -7.21 -57.97 -4.02
C SER A 223 -7.51 -58.59 -5.37
#